data_63f907a048c68e321fd9f4b43ec34aa4
#
_entry.id   63f907a048c68e321fd9f4b43ec34aa4
#
_cell.length_a   1.000
_cell.length_b   1.000
_cell.length_c   1.000
_cell.angle_alpha   90.00
_cell.angle_beta   90.00
_cell.angle_gamma   90.00
#
_symmetry.space_group_name_H-M   'P 1'
#
loop_
_entity.id
_entity.type
_entity.pdbx_description
1 polymer ?
#
loop_
_entity_poly.entity_id
_entity_poly.type
_entity_poly.pdbx_seq_one_letter_code
_entity_poly.pdbx_strand_id
1 'polypeptide(L)'
;MRSKSPKEKQGVARLFELAGQRGRKLTLACVLSVLSSAARIVPFFTIYGVVRELLAHYQEPSMVDQDAILTLCAVTFGAALVYGLCAFISSALSHTAAYEIIYDLRLQLMEKLSRVSSGFFTGTTQGAIKKVVSDDSNQIEAFLAHHLCEIAAAVATPVFTLLYLFGMDWRLAIVTLLPILISLVLLSACLKQPDKAALQVELHDAQERMQGTVVEYIHGMSVIKVFNRTLSAFQRYEGDLNHFTDVVDRTARANAKPMGAYYAFFGAQLLFLLPAVLLLIPTAESYLDFLPVILLFFLVGSGLKEPMENLMQMVILSGRIVEGVNRIDNILRQPEPDQNGAGDPATFDVEFSDVEFAYTEGIPAVDHVSFHLPQGTVTGLVGPSGGGKSTLAQLLLRFYE
;
A
#
# COMPACT_ATOMS: atom_id res chain seq x y z
N MET A 1 11.64 -31.57 22.29
CA MET A 1 10.76 -31.31 21.12
C MET A 1 10.41 -29.83 21.15
N ARG A 2 11.08 -28.98 20.35
CA ARG A 2 10.72 -27.56 20.20
C ARG A 2 9.43 -27.53 19.36
N SER A 3 8.32 -27.15 19.97
CA SER A 3 7.10 -26.81 19.29
C SER A 3 7.43 -25.72 18.24
N LYS A 4 7.21 -26.01 16.95
CA LYS A 4 7.25 -24.98 15.92
C LYS A 4 6.14 -23.99 16.25
N SER A 5 6.50 -22.78 16.69
CA SER A 5 5.56 -21.68 16.77
C SER A 5 4.90 -21.51 15.40
N PRO A 6 3.59 -21.25 15.33
CA PRO A 6 2.92 -20.99 14.06
C PRO A 6 3.66 -19.85 13.36
N LYS A 7 3.93 -20.00 12.05
CA LYS A 7 4.54 -18.90 11.27
C LYS A 7 3.68 -17.66 11.45
N GLU A 8 4.21 -16.68 12.14
CA GLU A 8 3.54 -15.41 12.36
C GLU A 8 3.17 -14.78 11.01
N LYS A 9 1.92 -14.41 10.86
CA LYS A 9 1.44 -13.73 9.66
C LYS A 9 2.09 -12.35 9.60
N GLN A 10 2.53 -11.93 8.43
CA GLN A 10 3.17 -10.64 8.20
C GLN A 10 2.44 -9.87 7.11
N GLY A 11 2.58 -8.54 7.10
CA GLY A 11 2.03 -7.67 6.08
C GLY A 11 0.50 -7.70 5.99
N VAL A 12 -0.03 -7.82 4.78
CA VAL A 12 -1.49 -7.78 4.52
C VAL A 12 -2.21 -8.93 5.24
N ALA A 13 -1.61 -10.12 5.36
CA ALA A 13 -2.22 -11.24 6.09
C ALA A 13 -2.37 -10.93 7.59
N ARG A 14 -1.44 -10.18 8.18
CA ARG A 14 -1.52 -9.71 9.56
C ARG A 14 -2.62 -8.65 9.72
N LEU A 15 -2.79 -7.78 8.72
CA LEU A 15 -3.86 -6.78 8.71
C LEU A 15 -5.24 -7.44 8.75
N PHE A 16 -5.45 -8.52 7.97
CA PHE A 16 -6.71 -9.28 8.03
C PHE A 16 -6.93 -9.98 9.38
N GLU A 17 -5.88 -10.39 10.07
CA GLU A 17 -5.98 -10.93 11.42
C GLU A 17 -6.40 -9.85 12.42
N LEU A 18 -5.80 -8.66 12.34
CA LEU A 18 -6.19 -7.49 13.16
C LEU A 18 -7.63 -7.04 12.88
N ALA A 19 -8.12 -7.20 11.64
CA ALA A 19 -9.51 -6.92 11.27
C ALA A 19 -10.54 -7.83 11.96
N GLY A 20 -10.15 -9.01 12.42
CA GLY A 20 -11.01 -9.94 13.17
C GLY A 20 -12.34 -10.25 12.49
N GLN A 21 -13.44 -10.15 13.24
CA GLN A 21 -14.79 -10.41 12.71
C GLN A 21 -15.26 -9.41 11.63
N ARG A 22 -14.70 -8.20 11.60
CA ARG A 22 -15.02 -7.16 10.62
C ARG A 22 -14.46 -7.48 9.22
N GLY A 23 -13.50 -8.38 9.14
CA GLY A 23 -13.01 -8.94 7.88
C GLY A 23 -14.12 -9.55 7.00
N ARG A 24 -15.23 -10.03 7.58
CA ARG A 24 -16.38 -10.53 6.82
C ARG A 24 -17.08 -9.43 6.00
N LYS A 25 -17.19 -8.20 6.55
CA LYS A 25 -17.74 -7.05 5.81
C LYS A 25 -16.85 -6.70 4.62
N LEU A 26 -15.50 -6.72 4.80
CA LEU A 26 -14.54 -6.50 3.73
C LEU A 26 -14.62 -7.58 2.65
N THR A 27 -14.74 -8.84 3.04
CA THR A 27 -14.91 -9.95 2.07
C THR A 27 -16.18 -9.76 1.25
N LEU A 28 -17.30 -9.40 1.89
CA LEU A 28 -18.56 -9.14 1.19
C LEU A 28 -18.42 -7.93 0.25
N ALA A 29 -17.74 -6.87 0.67
CA ALA A 29 -17.46 -5.71 -0.16
C ALA A 29 -16.64 -6.11 -1.41
N CYS A 30 -15.59 -6.93 -1.25
CA CYS A 30 -14.81 -7.44 -2.39
C CYS A 30 -15.66 -8.30 -3.35
N VAL A 31 -16.51 -9.18 -2.81
CA VAL A 31 -17.42 -10.00 -3.65
C VAL A 31 -18.39 -9.11 -4.44
N LEU A 32 -18.96 -8.07 -3.83
CA LEU A 32 -19.83 -7.11 -4.52
C LEU A 32 -19.07 -6.30 -5.56
N SER A 33 -17.79 -5.96 -5.30
CA SER A 33 -16.91 -5.29 -6.27
C SER A 33 -16.64 -6.19 -7.49
N VAL A 34 -16.42 -7.49 -7.29
CA VAL A 34 -16.28 -8.47 -8.39
C VAL A 34 -17.58 -8.59 -9.18
N LEU A 35 -18.74 -8.65 -8.51
CA LEU A 35 -20.04 -8.72 -9.16
C LEU A 35 -20.32 -7.43 -9.95
N SER A 36 -19.99 -6.28 -9.40
CA SER A 36 -20.04 -4.99 -10.10
C SER A 36 -19.18 -5.02 -11.38
N SER A 37 -17.95 -5.57 -11.32
CA SER A 37 -17.08 -5.73 -12.48
C SER A 37 -17.69 -6.63 -13.56
N ALA A 38 -18.39 -7.69 -13.18
CA ALA A 38 -19.09 -8.55 -14.13
C ALA A 38 -20.26 -7.81 -14.81
N ALA A 39 -21.06 -7.05 -14.04
CA ALA A 39 -22.16 -6.25 -14.59
C ALA A 39 -21.67 -5.15 -15.54
N ARG A 40 -20.49 -4.56 -15.31
CA ARG A 40 -19.85 -3.54 -16.17
C ARG A 40 -19.57 -4.03 -17.60
N ILE A 41 -19.47 -5.34 -17.83
CA ILE A 41 -19.17 -5.90 -19.16
C ILE A 41 -20.44 -6.10 -19.98
N VAL A 42 -21.60 -6.25 -19.34
CA VAL A 42 -22.88 -6.51 -20.03
C VAL A 42 -23.22 -5.49 -21.12
N PRO A 43 -23.01 -4.16 -20.98
CA PRO A 43 -23.19 -3.19 -22.07
C PRO A 43 -22.43 -3.52 -23.36
N PHE A 44 -21.28 -4.15 -23.28
CA PHE A 44 -20.51 -4.52 -24.47
C PHE A 44 -21.12 -5.70 -25.21
N PHE A 45 -21.75 -6.65 -24.49
CA PHE A 45 -22.55 -7.72 -25.10
C PHE A 45 -23.75 -7.15 -25.85
N THR A 46 -24.46 -6.21 -25.22
CA THR A 46 -25.66 -5.64 -25.80
C THR A 46 -25.36 -4.72 -26.96
N ILE A 47 -24.28 -3.93 -26.91
CA ILE A 47 -23.80 -3.12 -28.05
C ILE A 47 -23.44 -4.04 -29.23
N TYR A 48 -22.73 -5.16 -28.99
CA TYR A 48 -22.45 -6.14 -30.03
C TYR A 48 -23.76 -6.66 -30.65
N GLY A 49 -24.76 -7.01 -29.83
CA GLY A 49 -26.06 -7.48 -30.31
C GLY A 49 -26.80 -6.44 -31.16
N VAL A 50 -26.83 -5.18 -30.71
CA VAL A 50 -27.45 -4.08 -31.46
C VAL A 50 -26.75 -3.85 -32.81
N VAL A 51 -25.41 -3.79 -32.79
CA VAL A 51 -24.64 -3.59 -34.03
C VAL A 51 -24.85 -4.75 -35.01
N ARG A 52 -24.89 -5.98 -34.53
CA ARG A 52 -25.17 -7.16 -35.33
C ARG A 52 -26.54 -7.08 -35.97
N GLU A 53 -27.57 -6.73 -35.22
CA GLU A 53 -28.96 -6.62 -35.72
C GLU A 53 -29.07 -5.52 -36.79
N LEU A 54 -28.47 -4.34 -36.56
CA LEU A 54 -28.47 -3.26 -37.53
C LEU A 54 -27.72 -3.59 -38.83
N LEU A 55 -26.61 -4.34 -38.74
CA LEU A 55 -25.84 -4.75 -39.88
C LEU A 55 -26.53 -5.90 -40.67
N ALA A 56 -27.23 -6.81 -40.01
CA ALA A 56 -28.01 -7.85 -40.64
C ALA A 56 -29.11 -7.29 -41.56
N HIS A 57 -29.66 -6.14 -41.20
CA HIS A 57 -30.77 -5.50 -41.94
C HIS A 57 -30.38 -4.14 -42.57
N TYR A 58 -29.07 -3.94 -42.91
CA TYR A 58 -28.57 -2.65 -43.41
C TYR A 58 -29.18 -2.21 -44.74
N GLN A 59 -29.62 -3.19 -45.59
CA GLN A 59 -30.26 -2.91 -46.85
C GLN A 59 -31.78 -2.66 -46.74
N GLU A 60 -32.41 -3.23 -45.73
CA GLU A 60 -33.83 -3.12 -45.43
C GLU A 60 -34.07 -2.70 -43.98
N PRO A 61 -33.88 -1.41 -43.64
CA PRO A 61 -33.97 -0.90 -42.26
C PRO A 61 -35.37 -1.13 -41.60
N SER A 62 -36.40 -1.33 -42.39
CA SER A 62 -37.75 -1.64 -41.93
C SER A 62 -37.91 -3.04 -41.32
N MET A 63 -36.94 -3.93 -41.61
CA MET A 63 -36.92 -5.33 -41.10
C MET A 63 -36.13 -5.46 -39.79
N VAL A 64 -35.55 -4.36 -39.27
CA VAL A 64 -34.84 -4.35 -37.98
C VAL A 64 -35.83 -4.69 -36.87
N ASP A 65 -35.46 -5.68 -36.05
CA ASP A 65 -36.27 -6.06 -34.88
C ASP A 65 -36.14 -5.04 -33.76
N GLN A 66 -37.09 -4.10 -33.71
CA GLN A 66 -37.12 -3.04 -32.70
C GLN A 66 -37.30 -3.59 -31.29
N ASP A 67 -38.05 -4.70 -31.13
CA ASP A 67 -38.31 -5.32 -29.82
C ASP A 67 -37.02 -5.97 -29.27
N ALA A 68 -36.25 -6.61 -30.14
CA ALA A 68 -34.91 -7.12 -29.79
C ALA A 68 -33.97 -6.00 -29.35
N ILE A 69 -33.94 -4.88 -30.06
CA ILE A 69 -33.08 -3.71 -29.69
C ILE A 69 -33.56 -3.13 -28.35
N LEU A 70 -34.87 -2.95 -28.17
CA LEU A 70 -35.42 -2.46 -26.90
C LEU A 70 -35.11 -3.38 -25.71
N THR A 71 -35.14 -4.69 -25.96
CA THR A 71 -34.75 -5.69 -24.95
C THR A 71 -33.26 -5.56 -24.58
N LEU A 72 -32.35 -5.42 -25.56
CA LEU A 72 -30.95 -5.20 -25.31
C LEU A 72 -30.69 -3.89 -24.57
N CYS A 73 -31.41 -2.82 -24.89
CA CYS A 73 -31.37 -1.56 -24.15
C CYS A 73 -31.83 -1.73 -22.69
N ALA A 74 -32.92 -2.45 -22.47
CA ALA A 74 -33.43 -2.74 -21.13
C ALA A 74 -32.43 -3.59 -20.30
N VAL A 75 -31.79 -4.58 -20.92
CA VAL A 75 -30.71 -5.39 -20.29
C VAL A 75 -29.52 -4.51 -19.92
N THR A 76 -29.10 -3.59 -20.82
CA THR A 76 -28.02 -2.63 -20.55
C THR A 76 -28.35 -1.76 -19.34
N PHE A 77 -29.56 -1.21 -19.32
CA PHE A 77 -30.02 -0.36 -18.20
C PHE A 77 -30.09 -1.15 -16.89
N GLY A 78 -30.64 -2.38 -16.92
CA GLY A 78 -30.65 -3.26 -15.75
C GLY A 78 -29.24 -3.60 -15.24
N ALA A 79 -28.31 -3.89 -16.14
CA ALA A 79 -26.91 -4.14 -15.78
C ALA A 79 -26.24 -2.90 -15.19
N ALA A 80 -26.52 -1.71 -15.70
CA ALA A 80 -26.01 -0.45 -15.15
C ALA A 80 -26.55 -0.18 -13.73
N LEU A 81 -27.81 -0.50 -13.47
CA LEU A 81 -28.39 -0.42 -12.12
C LEU A 81 -27.73 -1.41 -11.16
N VAL A 82 -27.53 -2.66 -11.60
CA VAL A 82 -26.84 -3.70 -10.79
C VAL A 82 -25.40 -3.27 -10.51
N TYR A 83 -24.68 -2.78 -11.53
CA TYR A 83 -23.34 -2.22 -11.36
C TYR A 83 -23.31 -1.13 -10.30
N GLY A 84 -24.15 -0.11 -10.44
CA GLY A 84 -24.19 1.03 -9.51
C GLY A 84 -24.57 0.62 -8.09
N LEU A 85 -25.57 -0.26 -7.94
CA LEU A 85 -26.01 -0.75 -6.63
C LEU A 85 -24.93 -1.58 -5.94
N CYS A 86 -24.32 -2.53 -6.66
CA CYS A 86 -23.22 -3.34 -6.12
C CYS A 86 -22.01 -2.48 -5.75
N ALA A 87 -21.62 -1.51 -6.59
CA ALA A 87 -20.51 -0.60 -6.32
C ALA A 87 -20.80 0.27 -5.09
N PHE A 88 -22.02 0.81 -4.98
CA PHE A 88 -22.44 1.62 -3.83
C PHE A 88 -22.42 0.82 -2.52
N ILE A 89 -23.01 -0.38 -2.51
CA ILE A 89 -23.04 -1.23 -1.31
C ILE A 89 -21.62 -1.70 -0.95
N SER A 90 -20.81 -2.08 -1.94
CA SER A 90 -19.39 -2.44 -1.74
C SER A 90 -18.63 -1.31 -1.06
N SER A 91 -18.75 -0.09 -1.58
CA SER A 91 -18.10 1.10 -1.01
C SER A 91 -18.59 1.38 0.41
N ALA A 92 -19.90 1.38 0.65
CA ALA A 92 -20.45 1.62 1.98
C ALA A 92 -19.97 0.60 3.01
N LEU A 93 -19.90 -0.69 2.65
CA LEU A 93 -19.42 -1.76 3.52
C LEU A 93 -17.92 -1.64 3.79
N SER A 94 -17.10 -1.34 2.76
CA SER A 94 -15.64 -1.21 2.91
C SER A 94 -15.29 -0.03 3.80
N HIS A 95 -15.90 1.15 3.59
CA HIS A 95 -15.70 2.32 4.44
C HIS A 95 -16.12 2.07 5.89
N THR A 96 -17.31 1.52 6.11
CA THR A 96 -17.79 1.21 7.46
C THR A 96 -16.84 0.25 8.17
N ALA A 97 -16.43 -0.82 7.48
CA ALA A 97 -15.49 -1.78 8.05
C ALA A 97 -14.10 -1.16 8.32
N ALA A 98 -13.59 -0.33 7.41
CA ALA A 98 -12.30 0.35 7.58
C ALA A 98 -12.31 1.25 8.81
N TYR A 99 -13.32 2.10 8.98
CA TYR A 99 -13.43 2.97 10.15
C TYR A 99 -13.54 2.18 11.47
N GLU A 100 -14.33 1.10 11.48
CA GLU A 100 -14.45 0.25 12.67
C GLU A 100 -13.12 -0.44 13.02
N ILE A 101 -12.36 -0.92 12.01
CA ILE A 101 -11.07 -1.58 12.21
C ILE A 101 -10.04 -0.58 12.74
N ILE A 102 -9.97 0.61 12.13
CA ILE A 102 -9.00 1.64 12.55
C ILE A 102 -9.33 2.21 13.93
N TYR A 103 -10.60 2.36 14.25
CA TYR A 103 -11.00 2.73 15.62
C TYR A 103 -10.45 1.75 16.65
N ASP A 104 -10.67 0.45 16.45
CA ASP A 104 -10.18 -0.58 17.38
C ASP A 104 -8.64 -0.63 17.39
N LEU A 105 -8.00 -0.49 16.24
CA LEU A 105 -6.54 -0.52 16.14
C LEU A 105 -5.92 0.65 16.92
N ARG A 106 -6.48 1.86 16.78
CA ARG A 106 -6.01 3.02 17.56
C ARG A 106 -6.24 2.85 19.03
N LEU A 107 -7.39 2.28 19.42
CA LEU A 107 -7.67 2.01 20.83
C LEU A 107 -6.65 1.01 21.41
N GLN A 108 -6.37 -0.10 20.70
CA GLN A 108 -5.36 -1.08 21.08
C GLN A 108 -3.95 -0.46 21.18
N LEU A 109 -3.58 0.41 20.22
CA LEU A 109 -2.29 1.11 20.25
C LEU A 109 -2.18 2.03 21.47
N MET A 110 -3.22 2.81 21.77
CA MET A 110 -3.21 3.72 22.94
C MET A 110 -3.20 2.94 24.24
N GLU A 111 -3.98 1.86 24.35
CA GLU A 111 -3.96 0.96 25.49
C GLU A 111 -2.58 0.32 25.68
N LYS A 112 -1.97 -0.15 24.59
CA LYS A 112 -0.61 -0.71 24.63
C LYS A 112 0.41 0.33 25.07
N LEU A 113 0.38 1.54 24.48
CA LEU A 113 1.29 2.62 24.85
C LEU A 113 1.14 3.05 26.31
N SER A 114 -0.05 2.92 26.91
CA SER A 114 -0.24 3.20 28.35
C SER A 114 0.36 2.14 29.27
N ARG A 115 0.65 0.94 28.74
CA ARG A 115 1.17 -0.20 29.53
C ARG A 115 2.65 -0.48 29.31
N VAL A 116 3.25 0.00 28.23
CA VAL A 116 4.70 -0.18 28.00
C VAL A 116 5.53 0.60 29.00
N SER A 117 6.77 0.14 29.24
CA SER A 117 7.69 0.82 30.15
C SER A 117 8.01 2.25 29.70
N SER A 118 8.27 3.14 30.65
CA SER A 118 8.66 4.53 30.34
C SER A 118 9.95 4.62 29.53
N GLY A 119 10.83 3.60 29.60
CA GLY A 119 12.03 3.48 28.79
C GLY A 119 11.76 3.43 27.29
N PHE A 120 10.63 2.88 26.87
CA PHE A 120 10.22 2.90 25.45
C PHE A 120 10.13 4.33 24.90
N PHE A 121 9.60 5.28 25.69
CA PHE A 121 9.46 6.68 25.29
C PHE A 121 10.76 7.47 25.30
N THR A 122 11.78 7.01 26.04
CA THR A 122 13.11 7.63 25.98
C THR A 122 13.90 7.18 24.75
N GLY A 123 13.66 5.96 24.27
CA GLY A 123 14.27 5.40 23.05
C GLY A 123 13.52 5.72 21.76
N THR A 124 12.28 6.21 21.84
CA THR A 124 11.42 6.44 20.67
C THR A 124 10.98 7.90 20.60
N THR A 125 11.16 8.53 19.43
CA THR A 125 10.74 9.94 19.27
C THR A 125 9.22 10.07 19.24
N GLN A 126 8.69 11.17 19.79
CA GLN A 126 7.26 11.47 19.74
C GLN A 126 6.72 11.51 18.30
N GLY A 127 7.54 11.98 17.34
CA GLY A 127 7.21 11.98 15.93
C GLY A 127 7.02 10.58 15.34
N ALA A 128 7.85 9.60 15.77
CA ALA A 128 7.72 8.21 15.35
C ALA A 128 6.41 7.58 15.87
N ILE A 129 6.06 7.82 17.14
CA ILE A 129 4.81 7.34 17.71
C ILE A 129 3.60 7.98 16.99
N LYS A 130 3.62 9.31 16.80
CA LYS A 130 2.57 10.03 16.07
C LYS A 130 2.40 9.46 14.65
N LYS A 131 3.50 9.20 13.95
CA LYS A 131 3.46 8.61 12.61
C LYS A 131 2.69 7.28 12.61
N VAL A 132 2.97 6.39 13.56
CA VAL A 132 2.30 5.07 13.64
C VAL A 132 0.83 5.23 13.98
N VAL A 133 0.49 6.00 15.02
CA VAL A 133 -0.89 6.14 15.51
C VAL A 133 -1.77 6.92 14.54
N SER A 134 -1.22 7.90 13.82
CA SER A 134 -1.97 8.76 12.90
C SER A 134 -1.75 8.37 11.44
N ASP A 135 -0.53 8.53 10.93
CA ASP A 135 -0.28 8.49 9.49
C ASP A 135 -0.36 7.06 8.93
N ASP A 136 0.28 6.09 9.60
CA ASP A 136 0.22 4.69 9.17
C ASP A 136 -1.21 4.13 9.32
N SER A 137 -1.91 4.49 10.40
CA SER A 137 -3.32 4.11 10.60
C SER A 137 -4.23 4.68 9.51
N ASN A 138 -4.05 5.96 9.11
CA ASN A 138 -4.80 6.56 8.01
C ASN A 138 -4.51 5.89 6.65
N GLN A 139 -3.25 5.51 6.40
CA GLN A 139 -2.90 4.79 5.17
C GLN A 139 -3.55 3.40 5.12
N ILE A 140 -3.62 2.70 6.25
CA ILE A 140 -4.30 1.41 6.35
C ILE A 140 -5.82 1.58 6.15
N GLU A 141 -6.42 2.63 6.71
CA GLU A 141 -7.82 2.96 6.48
C GLU A 141 -8.11 3.14 4.99
N ALA A 142 -7.35 4.00 4.32
CA ALA A 142 -7.50 4.25 2.88
C ALA A 142 -7.33 2.96 2.06
N PHE A 143 -6.38 2.09 2.45
CA PHE A 143 -6.19 0.79 1.81
C PHE A 143 -7.41 -0.12 1.96
N LEU A 144 -7.98 -0.23 3.16
CA LEU A 144 -9.15 -1.07 3.43
C LEU A 144 -10.43 -0.50 2.80
N ALA A 145 -10.61 0.83 2.85
CA ALA A 145 -11.79 1.51 2.34
C ALA A 145 -11.88 1.51 0.81
N HIS A 146 -10.77 1.71 0.14
CA HIS A 146 -10.72 1.91 -1.31
C HIS A 146 -9.97 0.78 -2.03
N HIS A 147 -8.69 0.62 -1.73
CA HIS A 147 -7.78 -0.17 -2.57
C HIS A 147 -8.06 -1.67 -2.54
N LEU A 148 -8.58 -2.20 -1.44
CA LEU A 148 -8.90 -3.63 -1.36
C LEU A 148 -9.98 -4.04 -2.35
N CYS A 149 -11.08 -3.26 -2.44
CA CYS A 149 -12.16 -3.49 -3.40
C CYS A 149 -11.72 -3.18 -4.83
N GLU A 150 -10.87 -2.15 -5.03
CA GLU A 150 -10.27 -1.81 -6.33
C GLU A 150 -9.36 -2.91 -6.85
N ILE A 151 -8.56 -3.56 -6.00
CA ILE A 151 -7.74 -4.73 -6.37
C ILE A 151 -8.63 -5.87 -6.83
N ALA A 152 -9.71 -6.17 -6.09
CA ALA A 152 -10.66 -7.22 -6.47
C ALA A 152 -11.30 -6.95 -7.84
N ALA A 153 -11.73 -5.70 -8.09
CA ALA A 153 -12.27 -5.27 -9.39
C ALA A 153 -11.22 -5.29 -10.49
N ALA A 154 -10.00 -4.82 -10.22
CA ALA A 154 -8.91 -4.74 -11.18
C ALA A 154 -8.40 -6.11 -11.62
N VAL A 155 -8.54 -7.14 -10.78
CA VAL A 155 -8.31 -8.54 -11.17
C VAL A 155 -9.49 -9.12 -11.93
N ALA A 156 -10.72 -8.88 -11.44
CA ALA A 156 -11.93 -9.47 -12.00
C ALA A 156 -12.24 -8.92 -13.41
N THR A 157 -12.07 -7.62 -13.63
CA THR A 157 -12.41 -6.98 -14.92
C THR A 157 -11.64 -7.57 -16.09
N PRO A 158 -10.29 -7.69 -16.09
CA PRO A 158 -9.56 -8.33 -17.17
C PRO A 158 -9.96 -9.80 -17.36
N VAL A 159 -10.19 -10.54 -16.28
CA VAL A 159 -10.58 -11.96 -16.37
C VAL A 159 -11.92 -12.09 -17.10
N PHE A 160 -12.94 -11.36 -16.70
CA PHE A 160 -14.24 -11.41 -17.37
C PHE A 160 -14.18 -10.90 -18.82
N THR A 161 -13.41 -9.81 -19.04
CA THR A 161 -13.21 -9.25 -20.38
C THR A 161 -12.53 -10.26 -21.31
N LEU A 162 -11.46 -10.90 -20.84
CA LEU A 162 -10.74 -11.90 -21.63
C LEU A 162 -11.60 -13.14 -21.91
N LEU A 163 -12.32 -13.64 -20.89
CA LEU A 163 -13.27 -14.76 -21.10
C LEU A 163 -14.29 -14.42 -22.18
N TYR A 164 -14.81 -13.20 -22.18
CA TYR A 164 -15.73 -12.73 -23.21
C TYR A 164 -15.05 -12.66 -24.58
N LEU A 165 -13.88 -12.02 -24.72
CA LEU A 165 -13.17 -11.89 -25.97
C LEU A 165 -12.75 -13.26 -26.55
N PHE A 166 -12.30 -14.20 -25.71
CA PHE A 166 -11.99 -15.56 -26.15
C PHE A 166 -13.22 -16.33 -26.64
N GLY A 167 -14.39 -16.08 -26.05
CA GLY A 167 -15.67 -16.64 -26.52
C GLY A 167 -16.15 -16.09 -27.86
N MET A 168 -15.72 -14.87 -28.22
CA MET A 168 -16.08 -14.22 -29.48
C MET A 168 -15.15 -14.61 -30.64
N ASP A 169 -13.86 -14.41 -30.49
CA ASP A 169 -12.82 -14.88 -31.45
C ASP A 169 -11.49 -15.05 -30.70
N TRP A 170 -11.06 -16.31 -30.52
CA TRP A 170 -9.83 -16.61 -29.79
C TRP A 170 -8.56 -16.07 -30.48
N ARG A 171 -8.58 -15.92 -31.83
CA ARG A 171 -7.43 -15.40 -32.61
C ARG A 171 -7.20 -13.92 -32.28
N LEU A 172 -8.25 -13.11 -32.34
CA LEU A 172 -8.20 -11.70 -31.99
C LEU A 172 -7.94 -11.49 -30.49
N ALA A 173 -8.44 -12.39 -29.62
CA ALA A 173 -8.18 -12.34 -28.18
C ALA A 173 -6.68 -12.53 -27.86
N ILE A 174 -6.01 -13.48 -28.53
CA ILE A 174 -4.55 -13.66 -28.40
C ILE A 174 -3.81 -12.39 -28.89
N VAL A 175 -4.20 -11.83 -30.03
CA VAL A 175 -3.57 -10.61 -30.56
C VAL A 175 -3.73 -9.44 -29.59
N THR A 176 -4.89 -9.31 -28.94
CA THR A 176 -5.13 -8.27 -27.94
C THR A 176 -4.22 -8.41 -26.71
N LEU A 177 -3.87 -9.65 -26.33
CA LEU A 177 -2.98 -9.92 -25.20
C LEU A 177 -1.50 -9.68 -25.52
N LEU A 178 -1.06 -9.84 -26.79
CA LEU A 178 0.36 -9.75 -27.15
C LEU A 178 1.04 -8.46 -26.68
N PRO A 179 0.52 -7.24 -26.92
CA PRO A 179 1.16 -6.01 -26.49
C PRO A 179 1.22 -5.89 -24.96
N ILE A 180 0.22 -6.43 -24.25
CA ILE A 180 0.23 -6.47 -22.78
C ILE A 180 1.35 -7.38 -22.27
N LEU A 181 1.48 -8.60 -22.82
CA LEU A 181 2.53 -9.54 -22.45
C LEU A 181 3.93 -9.00 -22.76
N ILE A 182 4.11 -8.38 -23.94
CA ILE A 182 5.37 -7.74 -24.32
C ILE A 182 5.73 -6.63 -23.30
N SER A 183 4.78 -5.78 -22.96
CA SER A 183 5.01 -4.70 -21.98
C SER A 183 5.37 -5.25 -20.58
N LEU A 184 4.72 -6.30 -20.11
CA LEU A 184 5.05 -6.94 -18.84
C LEU A 184 6.45 -7.56 -18.84
N VAL A 185 6.87 -8.18 -19.93
CA VAL A 185 8.24 -8.69 -20.10
C VAL A 185 9.24 -7.54 -20.07
N LEU A 186 8.99 -6.45 -20.82
CA LEU A 186 9.85 -5.26 -20.82
C LEU A 186 9.96 -4.63 -19.42
N LEU A 187 8.84 -4.52 -18.71
CA LEU A 187 8.82 -4.03 -17.33
C LEU A 187 9.64 -4.92 -16.39
N SER A 188 9.45 -6.25 -16.46
CA SER A 188 10.18 -7.19 -15.63
C SER A 188 11.69 -7.16 -15.89
N ALA A 189 12.09 -7.04 -17.16
CA ALA A 189 13.49 -6.88 -17.54
C ALA A 189 14.07 -5.56 -17.02
N CYS A 190 13.27 -4.49 -17.03
CA CYS A 190 13.64 -3.20 -16.49
C CYS A 190 13.90 -3.27 -14.97
N LEU A 191 13.00 -3.91 -14.22
CA LEU A 191 13.10 -4.00 -12.75
C LEU A 191 14.26 -4.89 -12.26
N LYS A 192 14.70 -5.84 -13.06
CA LYS A 192 15.77 -6.80 -12.71
C LYS A 192 17.19 -6.27 -12.95
N GLN A 193 17.37 -5.04 -13.45
CA GLN A 193 18.71 -4.47 -13.67
C GLN A 193 19.37 -4.11 -12.32
N PRO A 194 20.55 -4.66 -11.98
CA PRO A 194 21.19 -4.45 -10.68
C PRO A 194 21.56 -2.98 -10.42
N ASP A 195 21.95 -2.25 -11.46
CA ASP A 195 22.30 -0.82 -11.36
C ASP A 195 21.11 0.05 -10.92
N LYS A 196 19.88 -0.38 -11.22
CA LYS A 196 18.67 0.32 -10.80
C LYS A 196 18.34 0.14 -9.33
N ALA A 197 18.66 -1.01 -8.75
CA ALA A 197 18.50 -1.22 -7.33
C ALA A 197 19.41 -0.29 -6.53
N ALA A 198 20.68 -0.15 -6.94
CA ALA A 198 21.62 0.78 -6.33
C ALA A 198 21.15 2.25 -6.47
N LEU A 199 20.68 2.63 -7.66
CA LEU A 199 20.17 3.98 -7.91
C LEU A 199 18.89 4.29 -7.09
N GLN A 200 18.04 3.28 -6.86
CA GLN A 200 16.85 3.43 -6.01
C GLN A 200 17.21 3.63 -4.54
N VAL A 201 18.25 2.94 -4.04
CA VAL A 201 18.79 3.15 -2.69
C VAL A 201 19.38 4.56 -2.58
N GLU A 202 20.21 4.97 -3.55
CA GLU A 202 20.78 6.33 -3.58
C GLU A 202 19.71 7.43 -3.60
N LEU A 203 18.63 7.20 -4.35
CA LEU A 203 17.47 8.12 -4.38
C LEU A 203 16.80 8.24 -3.01
N HIS A 204 16.62 7.11 -2.33
CA HIS A 204 16.03 7.08 -0.99
C HIS A 204 16.92 7.82 0.02
N ASP A 205 18.21 7.53 0.02
CA ASP A 205 19.19 8.17 0.91
C ASP A 205 19.30 9.68 0.67
N ALA A 206 19.30 10.11 -0.61
CA ALA A 206 19.31 11.52 -0.96
C ALA A 206 18.03 12.24 -0.50
N GLN A 207 16.86 11.59 -0.63
CA GLN A 207 15.59 12.11 -0.15
C GLN A 207 15.56 12.23 1.38
N GLU A 208 16.03 11.22 2.09
CA GLU A 208 16.11 11.22 3.56
C GLU A 208 17.03 12.31 4.06
N ARG A 209 18.23 12.47 3.44
CA ARG A 209 19.18 13.54 3.78
C ARG A 209 18.58 14.92 3.57
N MET A 210 17.96 15.17 2.42
CA MET A 210 17.30 16.45 2.12
C MET A 210 16.19 16.76 3.14
N GLN A 211 15.34 15.76 3.48
CA GLN A 211 14.29 15.94 4.48
C GLN A 211 14.87 16.21 5.88
N GLY A 212 15.95 15.51 6.26
CA GLY A 212 16.65 15.74 7.53
C GLY A 212 17.19 17.18 7.62
N THR A 213 17.83 17.67 6.58
CA THR A 213 18.35 19.05 6.52
C THR A 213 17.22 20.09 6.61
N VAL A 214 16.05 19.85 6.01
CA VAL A 214 14.85 20.73 6.15
C VAL A 214 14.43 20.80 7.63
N VAL A 215 14.32 19.66 8.31
CA VAL A 215 13.92 19.60 9.72
C VAL A 215 14.94 20.31 10.60
N GLU A 216 16.25 20.05 10.41
CA GLU A 216 17.34 20.75 11.11
C GLU A 216 17.27 22.28 10.89
N TYR A 217 17.04 22.69 9.64
CA TYR A 217 16.94 24.10 9.28
C TYR A 217 15.77 24.80 9.98
N ILE A 218 14.59 24.15 10.00
CA ILE A 218 13.39 24.70 10.65
C ILE A 218 13.58 24.76 12.17
N HIS A 219 14.04 23.68 12.80
CA HIS A 219 14.25 23.62 14.26
C HIS A 219 15.38 24.56 14.71
N GLY A 220 16.44 24.69 13.91
CA GLY A 220 17.57 25.56 14.18
C GLY A 220 17.34 27.03 13.83
N MET A 221 16.20 27.41 13.25
CA MET A 221 15.97 28.75 12.68
C MET A 221 16.14 29.87 13.71
N SER A 222 15.70 29.67 14.96
CA SER A 222 15.86 30.65 16.03
C SER A 222 17.34 30.92 16.32
N VAL A 223 18.16 29.87 16.42
CA VAL A 223 19.61 29.93 16.66
C VAL A 223 20.32 30.54 15.44
N ILE A 224 19.98 30.07 14.23
CA ILE A 224 20.53 30.57 12.97
C ILE A 224 20.34 32.11 12.84
N LYS A 225 19.15 32.62 13.20
CA LYS A 225 18.83 34.05 13.18
C LYS A 225 19.63 34.85 14.23
N VAL A 226 19.74 34.32 15.46
CA VAL A 226 20.50 34.98 16.54
C VAL A 226 21.96 35.13 16.15
N PHE A 227 22.59 34.09 15.54
CA PHE A 227 23.97 34.10 15.14
C PHE A 227 24.22 34.62 13.71
N ASN A 228 23.19 35.11 13.04
CA ASN A 228 23.24 35.62 11.66
C ASN A 228 23.88 34.65 10.64
N ARG A 229 23.62 33.35 10.79
CA ARG A 229 24.16 32.23 9.96
C ARG A 229 23.19 31.75 8.90
N THR A 230 22.20 32.55 8.53
CA THR A 230 21.14 32.18 7.57
C THR A 230 21.69 31.73 6.22
N LEU A 231 22.72 32.39 5.69
CA LEU A 231 23.30 32.07 4.39
C LEU A 231 23.97 30.66 4.37
N SER A 232 24.78 30.34 5.39
CA SER A 232 25.50 29.04 5.44
C SER A 232 24.54 27.87 5.66
N ALA A 233 23.49 28.03 6.47
CA ALA A 233 22.47 27.03 6.66
C ALA A 233 21.64 26.81 5.40
N PHE A 234 21.31 27.90 4.68
CA PHE A 234 20.61 27.82 3.40
C PHE A 234 21.45 27.13 2.31
N GLN A 235 22.76 27.43 2.23
CA GLN A 235 23.67 26.78 1.28
C GLN A 235 23.77 25.26 1.51
N ARG A 236 23.73 24.80 2.75
CA ARG A 236 23.71 23.37 3.05
C ARG A 236 22.43 22.71 2.51
N TYR A 237 21.27 23.31 2.78
CA TYR A 237 20.00 22.84 2.26
C TYR A 237 19.97 22.84 0.72
N GLU A 238 20.44 23.91 0.10
CA GLU A 238 20.55 24.02 -1.36
C GLU A 238 21.47 22.92 -1.94
N GLY A 239 22.57 22.59 -1.27
CA GLY A 239 23.47 21.51 -1.65
C GLY A 239 22.78 20.14 -1.62
N ASP A 240 22.05 19.82 -0.55
CA ASP A 240 21.32 18.57 -0.42
C ASP A 240 20.14 18.50 -1.42
N LEU A 241 19.45 19.62 -1.67
CA LEU A 241 18.39 19.71 -2.67
C LEU A 241 18.93 19.47 -4.09
N ASN A 242 20.06 20.08 -4.43
CA ASN A 242 20.71 19.90 -5.73
C ASN A 242 21.18 18.46 -5.93
N HIS A 243 21.75 17.85 -4.88
CA HIS A 243 22.13 16.43 -4.91
C HIS A 243 20.90 15.53 -5.13
N PHE A 244 19.82 15.75 -4.38
CA PHE A 244 18.56 15.01 -4.58
C PHE A 244 18.03 15.17 -6.01
N THR A 245 18.02 16.40 -6.54
CA THR A 245 17.57 16.68 -7.90
C THR A 245 18.42 15.97 -8.95
N ASP A 246 19.75 15.94 -8.77
CA ASP A 246 20.66 15.20 -9.66
C ASP A 246 20.37 13.69 -9.66
N VAL A 247 20.17 13.10 -8.48
CA VAL A 247 19.81 11.68 -8.35
C VAL A 247 18.46 11.39 -8.98
N VAL A 248 17.46 12.27 -8.80
CA VAL A 248 16.13 12.17 -9.47
C VAL A 248 16.30 12.21 -10.99
N ASP A 249 17.09 13.15 -11.53
CA ASP A 249 17.32 13.27 -12.97
C ASP A 249 18.03 12.03 -13.53
N ARG A 250 19.07 11.52 -12.86
CA ARG A 250 19.74 10.27 -13.23
C ARG A 250 18.77 9.07 -13.22
N THR A 251 17.92 9.00 -12.20
CA THR A 251 16.90 7.95 -12.08
C THR A 251 15.87 8.06 -13.19
N ALA A 252 15.39 9.26 -13.48
CA ALA A 252 14.44 9.51 -14.56
C ALA A 252 15.02 9.13 -15.92
N ARG A 253 16.27 9.54 -16.22
CA ARG A 253 16.96 9.19 -17.47
C ARG A 253 17.19 7.68 -17.60
N ALA A 254 17.59 6.99 -16.53
CA ALA A 254 17.78 5.55 -16.52
C ALA A 254 16.47 4.78 -16.79
N ASN A 255 15.33 5.34 -16.34
CA ASN A 255 14.01 4.74 -16.52
C ASN A 255 13.31 5.18 -17.81
N ALA A 256 13.68 6.30 -18.42
CA ALA A 256 12.93 6.90 -19.53
C ALA A 256 12.73 5.94 -20.72
N LYS A 257 13.81 5.29 -21.20
CA LYS A 257 13.73 4.38 -22.36
C LYS A 257 12.90 3.12 -22.07
N PRO A 258 13.18 2.35 -20.99
CA PRO A 258 12.42 1.13 -20.73
C PRO A 258 10.97 1.40 -20.32
N MET A 259 10.72 2.48 -19.59
CA MET A 259 9.35 2.90 -19.25
C MET A 259 8.62 3.42 -20.49
N GLY A 260 9.29 4.19 -21.36
CA GLY A 260 8.72 4.63 -22.63
C GLY A 260 8.35 3.44 -23.51
N ALA A 261 9.20 2.42 -23.63
CA ALA A 261 8.89 1.19 -24.35
C ALA A 261 7.72 0.43 -23.72
N TYR A 262 7.71 0.28 -22.38
CA TYR A 262 6.59 -0.31 -21.67
C TYR A 262 5.25 0.38 -22.00
N TYR A 263 5.17 1.70 -21.86
CA TYR A 263 3.94 2.45 -22.14
C TYR A 263 3.56 2.43 -23.62
N ALA A 264 4.55 2.44 -24.54
CA ALA A 264 4.29 2.37 -25.96
C ALA A 264 3.62 1.05 -26.35
N PHE A 265 4.13 -0.10 -25.90
CA PHE A 265 3.50 -1.39 -26.15
C PHE A 265 2.21 -1.57 -25.37
N PHE A 266 2.15 -1.11 -24.13
CA PHE A 266 0.97 -1.23 -23.27
C PHE A 266 -0.25 -0.48 -23.84
N GLY A 267 -0.03 0.63 -24.56
CA GLY A 267 -1.07 1.37 -25.29
C GLY A 267 -1.27 0.95 -26.74
N ALA A 268 -0.53 -0.05 -27.23
CA ALA A 268 -0.46 -0.38 -28.65
C ALA A 268 -1.49 -1.43 -29.13
N GLN A 269 -2.53 -1.76 -28.31
CA GLN A 269 -3.49 -2.83 -28.69
C GLN A 269 -4.07 -2.64 -30.09
N LEU A 270 -4.44 -1.41 -30.47
CA LEU A 270 -5.00 -1.12 -31.79
C LEU A 270 -3.99 -1.35 -32.92
N LEU A 271 -2.69 -1.09 -32.68
CA LEU A 271 -1.64 -1.34 -33.67
C LEU A 271 -1.44 -2.83 -33.95
N PHE A 272 -1.73 -3.71 -33.01
CA PHE A 272 -1.69 -5.16 -33.20
C PHE A 272 -2.99 -5.70 -33.78
N LEU A 273 -4.13 -5.18 -33.31
CA LEU A 273 -5.44 -5.61 -33.79
C LEU A 273 -5.67 -5.27 -35.27
N LEU A 274 -5.28 -4.08 -35.72
CA LEU A 274 -5.57 -3.62 -37.08
C LEU A 274 -4.92 -4.52 -38.14
N PRO A 275 -3.63 -4.87 -38.10
CA PRO A 275 -3.04 -5.83 -39.06
C PRO A 275 -3.67 -7.22 -38.95
N ALA A 276 -3.98 -7.68 -37.72
CA ALA A 276 -4.59 -8.99 -37.53
C ALA A 276 -5.99 -9.07 -38.15
N VAL A 277 -6.79 -8.03 -38.01
CA VAL A 277 -8.10 -7.90 -38.65
C VAL A 277 -7.95 -7.94 -40.18
N LEU A 278 -7.01 -7.18 -40.77
CA LEU A 278 -6.77 -7.16 -42.20
C LEU A 278 -6.35 -8.54 -42.74
N LEU A 279 -5.61 -9.32 -41.95
CA LEU A 279 -5.21 -10.69 -42.31
C LEU A 279 -6.38 -11.70 -42.16
N LEU A 280 -7.29 -11.46 -41.25
CA LEU A 280 -8.41 -12.36 -40.96
C LEU A 280 -9.64 -12.08 -41.81
N ILE A 281 -9.85 -10.86 -42.32
CA ILE A 281 -10.98 -10.48 -43.18
C ILE A 281 -11.14 -11.45 -44.39
N PRO A 282 -10.08 -11.79 -45.14
CA PRO A 282 -10.22 -12.70 -46.30
C PRO A 282 -10.64 -14.13 -45.91
N THR A 283 -10.51 -14.52 -44.64
CA THR A 283 -10.88 -15.86 -44.13
C THR A 283 -12.27 -15.89 -43.53
N ALA A 284 -12.96 -14.74 -43.42
CA ALA A 284 -14.30 -14.65 -42.87
C ALA A 284 -15.33 -15.13 -43.92
N GLU A 285 -16.30 -15.91 -43.48
CA GLU A 285 -17.40 -16.38 -44.34
C GLU A 285 -18.28 -15.22 -44.80
N SER A 286 -18.47 -14.21 -43.95
CA SER A 286 -19.22 -12.98 -44.24
C SER A 286 -18.56 -11.77 -43.58
N TYR A 287 -18.35 -10.70 -44.36
CA TYR A 287 -17.82 -9.43 -43.83
C TYR A 287 -18.79 -8.77 -42.82
N LEU A 288 -20.08 -8.91 -43.05
CA LEU A 288 -21.11 -8.30 -42.24
C LEU A 288 -21.21 -8.95 -40.83
N ASP A 289 -20.97 -10.26 -40.76
CA ASP A 289 -20.95 -10.97 -39.49
C ASP A 289 -19.66 -10.74 -38.69
N PHE A 290 -18.55 -10.45 -39.38
CA PHE A 290 -17.26 -10.23 -38.75
C PHE A 290 -17.08 -8.78 -38.26
N LEU A 291 -17.73 -7.81 -38.89
CA LEU A 291 -17.63 -6.38 -38.54
C LEU A 291 -18.03 -6.07 -37.08
N PRO A 292 -19.13 -6.60 -36.53
CA PRO A 292 -19.49 -6.43 -35.12
C PRO A 292 -18.40 -6.94 -34.17
N VAL A 293 -17.75 -8.08 -34.52
CA VAL A 293 -16.65 -8.66 -33.74
C VAL A 293 -15.46 -7.72 -33.73
N ILE A 294 -15.09 -7.18 -34.90
CA ILE A 294 -14.00 -6.21 -35.03
C ILE A 294 -14.24 -4.99 -34.15
N LEU A 295 -15.44 -4.40 -34.25
CA LEU A 295 -15.82 -3.23 -33.45
C LEU A 295 -15.76 -3.52 -31.96
N LEU A 296 -16.22 -4.70 -31.55
CA LEU A 296 -16.14 -5.15 -30.16
C LEU A 296 -14.70 -5.19 -29.66
N PHE A 297 -13.78 -5.80 -30.42
CA PHE A 297 -12.37 -5.88 -30.03
C PHE A 297 -11.69 -4.51 -29.96
N PHE A 298 -12.04 -3.57 -30.83
CA PHE A 298 -11.56 -2.18 -30.76
C PHE A 298 -12.06 -1.47 -29.49
N LEU A 299 -13.33 -1.65 -29.12
CA LEU A 299 -13.93 -1.02 -27.93
C LEU A 299 -13.42 -1.65 -26.64
N VAL A 300 -13.52 -2.97 -26.53
CA VAL A 300 -13.28 -3.71 -25.29
C VAL A 300 -11.79 -3.97 -25.08
N GLY A 301 -11.05 -4.28 -26.15
CA GLY A 301 -9.61 -4.56 -26.08
C GLY A 301 -8.81 -3.39 -25.54
N SER A 302 -9.14 -2.17 -25.96
CA SER A 302 -8.49 -0.94 -25.48
C SER A 302 -8.81 -0.65 -23.99
N GLY A 303 -9.95 -1.14 -23.49
CA GLY A 303 -10.38 -0.98 -22.10
C GLY A 303 -9.62 -1.84 -21.09
N LEU A 304 -8.80 -2.80 -21.53
CA LEU A 304 -7.95 -3.62 -20.63
C LEU A 304 -6.79 -2.85 -20.02
N LYS A 305 -6.44 -1.69 -20.57
CA LYS A 305 -5.30 -0.88 -20.11
C LYS A 305 -5.51 -0.38 -18.67
N GLU A 306 -6.62 0.26 -18.39
CA GLU A 306 -6.92 0.88 -17.10
C GLU A 306 -6.86 -0.10 -15.90
N PRO A 307 -7.53 -1.26 -15.92
CA PRO A 307 -7.43 -2.23 -14.83
C PRO A 307 -6.02 -2.75 -14.60
N MET A 308 -5.22 -2.91 -15.66
CA MET A 308 -3.84 -3.37 -15.55
C MET A 308 -2.92 -2.30 -14.94
N GLU A 309 -3.09 -1.02 -15.30
CA GLU A 309 -2.38 0.11 -14.67
C GLU A 309 -2.72 0.21 -13.18
N ASN A 310 -3.99 0.04 -12.82
CA ASN A 310 -4.44 0.03 -11.43
C ASN A 310 -3.78 -1.10 -10.63
N LEU A 311 -3.71 -2.31 -11.19
CA LEU A 311 -3.01 -3.43 -10.53
C LEU A 311 -1.53 -3.11 -10.27
N MET A 312 -0.84 -2.50 -11.23
CA MET A 312 0.56 -2.12 -11.07
C MET A 312 0.75 -1.08 -9.95
N GLN A 313 -0.11 -0.06 -9.90
CA GLN A 313 -0.07 0.95 -8.83
C GLN A 313 -0.33 0.33 -7.46
N MET A 314 -1.26 -0.64 -7.36
CA MET A 314 -1.59 -1.34 -6.12
C MET A 314 -0.43 -2.18 -5.59
N VAL A 315 0.39 -2.78 -6.47
CA VAL A 315 1.61 -3.50 -6.05
C VAL A 315 2.59 -2.55 -5.34
N ILE A 316 2.77 -1.34 -5.87
CA ILE A 316 3.65 -0.32 -5.28
C ILE A 316 3.10 0.15 -3.92
N LEU A 317 1.79 0.40 -3.85
CA LEU A 317 1.13 0.87 -2.63
C LEU A 317 1.16 -0.19 -1.52
N SER A 318 1.00 -1.48 -1.87
CA SER A 318 1.00 -2.59 -0.91
C SER A 318 2.29 -2.67 -0.10
N GLY A 319 3.44 -2.31 -0.66
CA GLY A 319 4.71 -2.23 0.05
C GLY A 319 4.67 -1.26 1.23
N ARG A 320 4.13 -0.06 1.03
CA ARG A 320 3.99 0.96 2.08
C ARG A 320 3.04 0.51 3.20
N ILE A 321 1.96 -0.17 2.83
CA ILE A 321 1.00 -0.71 3.80
C ILE A 321 1.66 -1.79 4.67
N VAL A 322 2.44 -2.70 4.06
CA VAL A 322 3.19 -3.72 4.81
C VAL A 322 4.13 -3.09 5.83
N GLU A 323 4.86 -2.03 5.46
CA GLU A 323 5.73 -1.31 6.39
C GLU A 323 4.95 -0.63 7.53
N GLY A 324 3.81 0.00 7.23
CA GLY A 324 2.93 0.58 8.24
C GLY A 324 2.42 -0.45 9.24
N VAL A 325 1.94 -1.60 8.74
CA VAL A 325 1.49 -2.73 9.57
C VAL A 325 2.63 -3.26 10.45
N ASN A 326 3.85 -3.38 9.91
CA ASN A 326 5.00 -3.84 10.69
C ASN A 326 5.37 -2.85 11.82
N ARG A 327 5.30 -1.53 11.57
CA ARG A 327 5.54 -0.52 12.61
C ARG A 327 4.47 -0.57 13.71
N ILE A 328 3.21 -0.76 13.35
CA ILE A 328 2.11 -0.94 14.29
C ILE A 328 2.34 -2.20 15.13
N ASP A 329 2.65 -3.32 14.48
CA ASP A 329 2.88 -4.60 15.14
C ASP A 329 4.08 -4.55 16.08
N ASN A 330 5.13 -3.80 15.74
CA ASN A 330 6.27 -3.56 16.61
C ASN A 330 5.88 -2.84 17.92
N ILE A 331 4.92 -1.90 17.89
CA ILE A 331 4.41 -1.27 19.10
C ILE A 331 3.54 -2.27 19.91
N LEU A 332 2.63 -2.98 19.22
CA LEU A 332 1.72 -3.92 19.89
C LEU A 332 2.45 -5.09 20.57
N ARG A 333 3.64 -5.45 20.07
CA ARG A 333 4.49 -6.53 20.63
C ARG A 333 5.48 -6.07 21.68
N GLN A 334 5.56 -4.79 22.00
CA GLN A 334 6.46 -4.33 23.07
C GLN A 334 6.16 -5.08 24.37
N PRO A 335 7.17 -5.48 25.13
CA PRO A 335 6.96 -6.09 26.42
C PRO A 335 6.25 -5.12 27.37
N GLU A 336 5.36 -5.65 28.20
CA GLU A 336 4.73 -4.89 29.28
C GLU A 336 5.45 -5.22 30.56
N PRO A 337 5.73 -4.22 31.43
CA PRO A 337 6.28 -4.47 32.74
C PRO A 337 5.40 -5.43 33.53
N ASP A 338 5.98 -6.39 34.22
CA ASP A 338 5.24 -7.28 35.10
C ASP A 338 4.60 -6.48 36.24
N GLN A 339 3.27 -6.43 36.23
CA GLN A 339 2.49 -5.73 37.26
C GLN A 339 2.17 -6.59 38.49
N ASN A 340 2.58 -7.87 38.47
CA ASN A 340 2.34 -8.80 39.58
C ASN A 340 3.35 -8.59 40.73
N GLY A 341 3.47 -7.35 41.19
CA GLY A 341 4.26 -7.04 42.38
C GLY A 341 3.72 -7.73 43.63
N ALA A 342 4.60 -8.23 44.46
CA ALA A 342 4.25 -8.98 45.65
C ALA A 342 3.81 -8.08 46.82
N GLY A 343 2.66 -7.43 46.69
CA GLY A 343 2.03 -6.71 47.80
C GLY A 343 2.72 -5.40 48.21
N ASP A 344 2.24 -4.80 49.32
CA ASP A 344 2.85 -3.60 49.87
C ASP A 344 4.18 -3.96 50.57
N PRO A 345 5.26 -3.21 50.31
CA PRO A 345 6.54 -3.44 50.94
C PRO A 345 6.44 -3.19 52.46
N ALA A 346 7.04 -4.06 53.25
CA ALA A 346 7.08 -3.92 54.73
C ALA A 346 7.95 -2.72 55.16
N THR A 347 8.98 -2.39 54.39
CA THR A 347 9.86 -1.23 54.54
C THR A 347 10.06 -0.58 53.14
N PHE A 348 10.38 0.71 53.14
CA PHE A 348 10.69 1.43 51.88
C PHE A 348 12.21 1.58 51.68
N ASP A 349 12.98 0.61 52.17
CA ASP A 349 14.39 0.49 51.87
C ASP A 349 14.59 0.11 50.41
N VAL A 350 15.64 0.63 49.77
CA VAL A 350 15.99 0.29 48.41
C VAL A 350 17.37 -0.35 48.38
N GLU A 351 17.47 -1.54 47.83
CA GLU A 351 18.72 -2.26 47.67
C GLU A 351 19.00 -2.52 46.18
N PHE A 352 20.16 -2.10 45.73
CA PHE A 352 20.72 -2.48 44.45
C PHE A 352 21.76 -3.59 44.72
N SER A 353 21.57 -4.76 44.15
CA SER A 353 22.45 -5.93 44.34
C SER A 353 22.99 -6.36 42.97
N ASP A 354 24.27 -6.10 42.71
CA ASP A 354 24.99 -6.52 41.51
C ASP A 354 24.27 -6.15 40.20
N VAL A 355 23.83 -4.89 40.13
CA VAL A 355 23.02 -4.42 39.01
C VAL A 355 23.91 -4.08 37.80
N GLU A 356 23.64 -4.76 36.68
CA GLU A 356 24.21 -4.48 35.37
C GLU A 356 23.11 -4.01 34.42
N PHE A 357 23.37 -2.94 33.65
CA PHE A 357 22.43 -2.44 32.67
C PHE A 357 23.14 -1.77 31.47
N ALA A 358 22.68 -2.09 30.25
CA ALA A 358 23.17 -1.49 29.00
C ALA A 358 21.98 -1.03 28.14
N TYR A 359 22.02 0.19 27.63
CA TYR A 359 21.08 0.66 26.60
C TYR A 359 21.30 0.01 25.24
N THR A 360 22.56 -0.35 24.96
CA THR A 360 22.99 -1.02 23.75
C THR A 360 23.86 -2.21 24.13
N GLU A 361 23.61 -3.36 23.52
CA GLU A 361 24.36 -4.58 23.80
C GLU A 361 25.88 -4.35 23.69
N GLY A 362 26.61 -4.76 24.73
CA GLY A 362 28.07 -4.62 24.83
C GLY A 362 28.59 -3.26 25.33
N ILE A 363 27.75 -2.28 25.67
CA ILE A 363 28.15 -0.99 26.25
C ILE A 363 27.41 -0.80 27.57
N PRO A 364 27.98 -1.22 28.73
CA PRO A 364 27.32 -1.10 30.02
C PRO A 364 27.20 0.37 30.44
N ALA A 365 26.00 0.79 30.81
CA ALA A 365 25.72 2.10 31.38
C ALA A 365 25.77 2.05 32.93
N VAL A 366 25.51 0.89 33.50
CA VAL A 366 25.70 0.54 34.90
C VAL A 366 26.37 -0.85 34.90
N ASP A 367 27.44 -1.00 35.66
CA ASP A 367 28.29 -2.21 35.66
C ASP A 367 28.51 -2.67 37.12
N HIS A 368 27.90 -3.80 37.49
CA HIS A 368 28.01 -4.45 38.78
C HIS A 368 27.86 -3.53 40.00
N VAL A 369 26.82 -2.65 39.99
CA VAL A 369 26.62 -1.65 41.06
C VAL A 369 25.77 -2.22 42.16
N SER A 370 26.26 -2.12 43.43
CA SER A 370 25.58 -2.52 44.63
C SER A 370 25.60 -1.42 45.68
N PHE A 371 24.44 -1.06 46.23
CA PHE A 371 24.32 -0.13 47.36
C PHE A 371 22.95 -0.25 48.03
N HIS A 372 22.84 0.27 49.24
CA HIS A 372 21.62 0.25 50.04
C HIS A 372 21.21 1.69 50.43
N LEU A 373 19.94 1.99 50.25
CA LEU A 373 19.32 3.28 50.62
C LEU A 373 18.28 3.04 51.73
N PRO A 374 18.59 3.40 53.00
CA PRO A 374 17.67 3.23 54.11
C PRO A 374 16.43 4.13 53.96
N GLN A 375 15.29 3.65 54.40
CA GLN A 375 14.04 4.43 54.48
C GLN A 375 14.24 5.73 55.27
N GLY A 376 13.67 6.82 54.76
CA GLY A 376 13.71 8.13 55.43
C GLY A 376 15.03 8.89 55.30
N THR A 377 16.00 8.38 54.54
CA THR A 377 17.27 9.06 54.26
C THR A 377 17.21 9.85 52.96
N VAL A 378 18.03 10.90 52.87
CA VAL A 378 18.31 11.61 51.61
C VAL A 378 19.71 11.25 51.14
N THR A 379 19.79 10.62 49.99
CA THR A 379 21.05 10.14 49.40
C THR A 379 21.39 10.90 48.13
N GLY A 380 22.61 11.42 48.02
CA GLY A 380 23.10 12.09 46.80
C GLY A 380 23.91 11.15 45.90
N LEU A 381 23.51 10.99 44.64
CA LEU A 381 24.30 10.31 43.65
C LEU A 381 25.30 11.29 43.02
N VAL A 382 26.59 11.12 43.27
CA VAL A 382 27.67 11.99 42.81
C VAL A 382 28.58 11.23 41.85
N GLY A 383 29.05 11.90 40.79
CA GLY A 383 29.98 11.31 39.81
C GLY A 383 30.05 12.11 38.53
N PRO A 384 30.96 11.77 37.62
CA PRO A 384 31.16 12.47 36.35
C PRO A 384 29.92 12.40 35.45
N SER A 385 29.84 13.28 34.44
CA SER A 385 28.85 13.20 33.40
C SER A 385 28.99 11.86 32.62
N GLY A 386 27.91 11.16 32.38
CA GLY A 386 27.95 9.82 31.78
C GLY A 386 28.20 8.65 32.76
N GLY A 387 28.42 8.90 34.05
CA GLY A 387 28.69 7.85 35.06
C GLY A 387 27.46 7.07 35.54
N GLY A 388 26.39 6.93 34.75
CA GLY A 388 25.25 6.07 35.06
C GLY A 388 24.24 6.58 36.10
N LYS A 389 24.41 7.80 36.67
CA LYS A 389 23.54 8.34 37.73
C LYS A 389 22.06 8.43 37.35
N SER A 390 21.78 8.98 36.17
CA SER A 390 20.41 9.06 35.63
C SER A 390 19.84 7.69 35.30
N THR A 391 20.71 6.77 34.86
CA THR A 391 20.33 5.39 34.57
C THR A 391 19.89 4.64 35.83
N LEU A 392 20.65 4.80 36.95
CA LEU A 392 20.27 4.22 38.23
C LEU A 392 18.92 4.76 38.75
N ALA A 393 18.68 6.07 38.59
CA ALA A 393 17.39 6.66 38.95
C ALA A 393 16.23 6.12 38.06
N GLN A 394 16.49 5.93 36.78
CA GLN A 394 15.50 5.36 35.86
C GLN A 394 15.24 3.87 36.13
N LEU A 395 16.25 3.09 36.50
CA LEU A 395 16.09 1.71 36.94
C LEU A 395 15.26 1.60 38.21
N LEU A 396 15.50 2.49 39.20
CA LEU A 396 14.71 2.58 40.42
C LEU A 396 13.22 2.83 40.11
N LEU A 397 12.92 3.67 39.11
CA LEU A 397 11.56 3.97 38.66
C LEU A 397 11.00 2.89 37.71
N ARG A 398 11.73 1.79 37.50
CA ARG A 398 11.35 0.73 36.55
C ARG A 398 11.07 1.23 35.13
N PHE A 399 11.84 2.21 34.65
CA PHE A 399 11.73 2.63 33.26
C PHE A 399 12.22 1.52 32.30
N TYR A 400 13.14 0.69 32.80
CA TYR A 400 13.73 -0.46 32.11
C TYR A 400 13.64 -1.70 33.02
N GLU A 401 13.53 -2.85 32.38
CA GLU A 401 13.58 -4.17 33.04
C GLU A 401 14.77 -4.98 32.54
#